data_a4636bafabc993cf0f88aa6a5182878b
#
_entry.id   a4636bafabc993cf0f88aa6a5182878b
#
_cell.length_a   1.000
_cell.length_b   1.000
_cell.length_c   1.000
_cell.angle_alpha   90.00
_cell.angle_beta   90.00
_cell.angle_gamma   90.00
#
_symmetry.space_group_name_H-M   'P 1'
#
loop_
_entity.id
_entity.type
_entity.pdbx_description
1 polymer ?
#
loop_
_entity_poly.entity_id
_entity_poly.type
_entity_poly.pdbx_seq_one_letter_code
_entity_poly.pdbx_strand_id
1 'polypeptide(L)'
;MTNPKITRFPEAEYKKIGLPEYDENPLIAALPVIMSPIEVAKSLRKRPHFQPEEINLPCHIRTHAINRLTRDFFVPQTNHIIIEQKLSKLIRCSYLNRNPKTATFKRKLNSIRGLIQSENLTTYMHDDADSPASSMTIAGISGAGKSTTTNLVLNTYPRVIYHPDLHMLQVPWLKVDCPYDGSLSDFCLSFFIALDRRLNLNYRQQYASGRPTIAKMMADVADLCLIHAIGLIVIDEFQHMSLAKSGGEKKMINFLVTLVNVVEVSVVLIGTPKALRLFASEFRQARRASGDGSLVWDRLPKDESWEDFLEELWPYQWLSHKVERNESLTNKLY
;
A
#
# COMPACT_ATOMS: atom_id res chain seq x y z
N MET A 1 10.55 1.18 32.75
CA MET A 1 10.71 -0.24 32.37
C MET A 1 10.13 -0.41 30.97
N THR A 2 10.95 -0.62 29.96
CA THR A 2 10.53 -0.83 28.57
C THR A 2 9.81 -2.17 28.48
N ASN A 3 8.61 -2.16 27.92
CA ASN A 3 7.84 -3.37 27.73
C ASN A 3 8.61 -4.29 26.76
N PRO A 4 9.00 -5.52 27.14
CA PRO A 4 9.87 -6.41 26.35
C PRO A 4 9.28 -6.79 24.97
N LYS A 5 7.99 -6.51 24.72
CA LYS A 5 7.36 -6.68 23.40
C LYS A 5 7.71 -5.57 22.40
N ILE A 6 8.15 -4.41 22.87
CA ILE A 6 8.42 -3.22 22.04
C ILE A 6 9.85 -3.26 21.46
N THR A 7 10.82 -3.80 22.18
CA THR A 7 12.22 -3.95 21.75
C THR A 7 12.42 -4.89 20.55
N ARG A 8 11.35 -5.50 20.05
CA ARG A 8 11.35 -6.41 18.90
C ARG A 8 11.34 -5.70 17.55
N PHE A 9 10.96 -4.43 17.50
CA PHE A 9 10.83 -3.66 16.26
C PHE A 9 12.07 -2.79 16.02
N PRO A 10 12.46 -2.53 14.76
CA PRO A 10 13.57 -1.66 14.45
C PRO A 10 13.32 -0.26 15.01
N GLU A 11 14.33 0.30 15.64
CA GLU A 11 14.29 1.67 16.16
C GLU A 11 14.37 2.68 15.02
N ALA A 12 13.78 3.85 15.25
CA ALA A 12 13.74 4.92 14.28
C ALA A 12 15.14 5.52 14.07
N GLU A 13 15.62 5.52 12.85
CA GLU A 13 16.79 6.25 12.39
C GLU A 13 16.32 7.51 11.65
N TYR A 14 16.52 8.67 12.24
CA TYR A 14 16.08 9.94 11.65
C TYR A 14 17.07 10.44 10.61
N LYS A 15 16.62 10.58 9.37
CA LYS A 15 17.40 11.00 8.22
C LYS A 15 16.97 12.40 7.77
N LYS A 16 17.94 13.22 7.39
CA LYS A 16 17.65 14.53 6.79
C LYS A 16 17.57 14.39 5.28
N ILE A 17 16.52 14.96 4.70
CA ILE A 17 16.23 14.95 3.26
C ILE A 17 16.50 16.34 2.67
N GLY A 18 16.49 17.39 3.50
CA GLY A 18 16.68 18.79 3.10
C GLY A 18 15.38 19.57 2.89
N LEU A 19 14.23 18.95 3.22
CA LEU A 19 12.92 19.63 3.25
C LEU A 19 12.54 19.86 4.71
N PRO A 20 12.46 21.12 5.19
CA PRO A 20 12.21 21.41 6.62
C PRO A 20 10.98 20.70 7.18
N GLU A 21 9.87 20.70 6.44
CA GLU A 21 8.61 20.06 6.85
C GLU A 21 8.72 18.54 6.98
N TYR A 22 9.71 17.91 6.32
CA TYR A 22 10.00 16.48 6.42
C TYR A 22 11.01 16.21 7.53
N ASP A 23 12.06 17.01 7.61
CA ASP A 23 13.19 16.83 8.54
C ASP A 23 12.78 17.08 10.01
N GLU A 24 11.83 18.00 10.22
CA GLU A 24 11.29 18.32 11.56
C GLU A 24 10.23 17.33 12.04
N ASN A 25 9.69 16.50 11.15
CA ASN A 25 8.67 15.52 11.50
C ASN A 25 9.30 14.12 11.70
N PRO A 26 9.35 13.60 12.94
CA PRO A 26 9.99 12.31 13.21
C PRO A 26 9.35 11.14 12.46
N LEU A 27 8.03 11.20 12.16
CA LEU A 27 7.35 10.15 11.41
C LEU A 27 7.79 10.11 9.94
N ILE A 28 8.23 11.25 9.38
CA ILE A 28 8.75 11.33 8.02
C ILE A 28 10.24 11.05 8.00
N ALA A 29 10.99 11.65 8.93
CA ALA A 29 12.44 11.50 9.02
C ALA A 29 12.90 10.06 9.29
N ALA A 30 12.04 9.23 9.91
CA ALA A 30 12.30 7.80 10.13
C ALA A 30 12.03 6.91 8.91
N LEU A 31 11.43 7.43 7.84
CA LEU A 31 11.19 6.69 6.60
C LEU A 31 12.49 6.54 5.79
N PRO A 32 12.56 5.55 4.88
CA PRO A 32 13.64 5.45 3.91
C PRO A 32 13.80 6.76 3.11
N VAL A 33 15.00 7.03 2.63
CA VAL A 33 15.25 8.19 1.75
C VAL A 33 14.40 8.14 0.50
N ILE A 34 14.08 9.31 -0.07
CA ILE A 34 13.37 9.38 -1.35
C ILE A 34 14.33 8.94 -2.45
N MET A 35 13.94 7.91 -3.17
CA MET A 35 14.74 7.36 -4.26
C MET A 35 14.49 8.11 -5.57
N SER A 36 15.55 8.33 -6.34
CA SER A 36 15.43 8.74 -7.74
C SER A 36 14.83 7.62 -8.60
N PRO A 37 14.28 7.91 -9.79
CA PRO A 37 13.76 6.89 -10.70
C PRO A 37 14.75 5.75 -11.01
N ILE A 38 16.03 6.08 -11.14
CA ILE A 38 17.10 5.10 -11.39
C ILE A 38 17.32 4.19 -10.17
N GLU A 39 17.32 4.75 -8.97
CA GLU A 39 17.45 3.99 -7.73
C GLU A 39 16.25 3.10 -7.49
N VAL A 40 15.03 3.56 -7.79
CA VAL A 40 13.82 2.75 -7.77
C VAL A 40 13.95 1.55 -8.71
N ALA A 41 14.35 1.79 -9.96
CA ALA A 41 14.55 0.72 -10.93
C ALA A 41 15.58 -0.31 -10.44
N LYS A 42 16.69 0.15 -9.85
CA LYS A 42 17.71 -0.75 -9.26
C LYS A 42 17.17 -1.53 -8.08
N SER A 43 16.41 -0.89 -7.18
CA SER A 43 15.89 -1.52 -5.95
C SER A 43 14.83 -2.58 -6.22
N LEU A 44 14.00 -2.39 -7.25
CA LEU A 44 12.92 -3.29 -7.61
C LEU A 44 13.38 -4.44 -8.52
N ARG A 45 14.49 -4.28 -9.25
CA ARG A 45 14.99 -5.29 -10.19
C ARG A 45 15.38 -6.55 -9.47
N LYS A 46 14.89 -7.69 -9.97
CA LYS A 46 15.25 -9.02 -9.48
C LYS A 46 15.71 -9.89 -10.63
N ARG A 47 16.77 -10.62 -10.39
CA ARG A 47 17.32 -11.58 -11.33
C ARG A 47 17.41 -12.95 -10.66
N PRO A 48 16.83 -14.00 -11.26
CA PRO A 48 16.92 -15.36 -10.71
C PRO A 48 18.36 -15.87 -10.77
N HIS A 49 18.70 -16.70 -9.81
CA HIS A 49 19.94 -17.44 -9.88
C HIS A 49 19.88 -18.45 -11.03
N PHE A 50 20.84 -18.36 -11.94
CA PHE A 50 20.97 -19.22 -13.10
C PHE A 50 22.44 -19.60 -13.29
N GLN A 51 22.71 -20.89 -13.35
CA GLN A 51 24.03 -21.44 -13.67
C GLN A 51 23.93 -22.18 -15.02
N PRO A 52 24.84 -21.90 -15.97
CA PRO A 52 24.82 -22.54 -17.28
C PRO A 52 24.88 -24.08 -17.21
N GLU A 53 25.52 -24.63 -16.19
CA GLU A 53 25.65 -26.08 -15.95
C GLU A 53 24.31 -26.74 -15.62
N GLU A 54 23.31 -25.97 -15.17
CA GLU A 54 21.96 -26.49 -14.86
C GLU A 54 21.22 -27.03 -16.10
N ILE A 55 21.63 -26.66 -17.31
CA ILE A 55 21.10 -27.21 -18.55
C ILE A 55 21.38 -28.71 -18.71
N ASN A 56 22.43 -29.21 -18.05
CA ASN A 56 22.81 -30.63 -18.08
C ASN A 56 22.01 -31.47 -17.09
N LEU A 57 21.20 -30.87 -16.23
CA LEU A 57 20.34 -31.58 -15.30
C LEU A 57 19.23 -32.35 -16.03
N PRO A 58 18.71 -33.45 -15.46
CA PRO A 58 17.56 -34.16 -15.99
C PRO A 58 16.35 -33.22 -16.21
N CYS A 59 15.55 -33.48 -17.24
CA CYS A 59 14.43 -32.63 -17.69
C CYS A 59 13.47 -32.30 -16.52
N HIS A 60 13.08 -33.27 -15.71
CA HIS A 60 12.17 -33.07 -14.58
C HIS A 60 12.74 -32.11 -13.52
N ILE A 61 14.06 -32.09 -13.31
CA ILE A 61 14.73 -31.14 -12.39
C ILE A 61 14.75 -29.73 -13.02
N ARG A 62 15.09 -29.63 -14.31
CA ARG A 62 15.10 -28.33 -15.03
C ARG A 62 13.74 -27.66 -15.04
N THR A 63 12.67 -28.44 -15.14
CA THR A 63 11.28 -27.92 -15.05
C THR A 63 11.04 -27.22 -13.70
N HIS A 64 11.58 -27.73 -12.60
CA HIS A 64 11.51 -27.03 -11.31
C HIS A 64 12.35 -25.75 -11.26
N ALA A 65 13.49 -25.70 -11.95
CA ALA A 65 14.33 -24.51 -11.99
C ALA A 65 13.64 -23.32 -12.69
N ILE A 66 12.79 -23.57 -13.69
CA ILE A 66 11.99 -22.54 -14.39
C ILE A 66 11.11 -21.74 -13.41
N ASN A 67 10.63 -22.34 -12.32
CA ASN A 67 9.84 -21.63 -11.32
C ASN A 67 10.56 -20.43 -10.69
N ARG A 68 11.89 -20.35 -10.81
CA ARG A 68 12.66 -19.18 -10.38
C ARG A 68 12.28 -17.92 -11.17
N LEU A 69 11.87 -18.06 -12.46
CA LEU A 69 11.40 -16.92 -13.24
C LEU A 69 10.17 -16.28 -12.62
N THR A 70 9.20 -17.09 -12.20
CA THR A 70 7.96 -16.54 -11.61
C THR A 70 8.19 -15.92 -10.23
N ARG A 71 9.19 -16.37 -9.49
CA ARG A 71 9.47 -15.90 -8.13
C ARG A 71 10.49 -14.78 -8.06
N ASP A 72 11.58 -14.92 -8.82
CA ASP A 72 12.80 -14.13 -8.63
C ASP A 72 13.16 -13.26 -9.85
N PHE A 73 12.33 -13.24 -10.91
CA PHE A 73 12.54 -12.38 -12.07
C PHE A 73 11.59 -11.18 -12.04
N PHE A 74 12.15 -9.98 -12.07
CA PHE A 74 11.36 -8.75 -12.16
C PHE A 74 12.16 -7.66 -12.86
N VAL A 75 11.65 -7.18 -13.98
CA VAL A 75 12.19 -6.06 -14.76
C VAL A 75 11.31 -4.83 -14.52
N PRO A 76 11.83 -3.80 -13.84
CA PRO A 76 11.08 -2.59 -13.60
C PRO A 76 10.75 -1.87 -14.91
N GLN A 77 9.50 -1.44 -15.04
CA GLN A 77 8.96 -0.63 -16.12
C GLN A 77 8.54 0.73 -15.60
N THR A 78 8.25 1.67 -16.48
CA THR A 78 7.85 3.04 -16.13
C THR A 78 6.72 3.09 -15.10
N ASN A 79 5.69 2.24 -15.25
CA ASN A 79 4.56 2.20 -14.30
C ASN A 79 4.99 1.77 -12.88
N HIS A 80 6.00 0.90 -12.76
CA HIS A 80 6.54 0.48 -11.46
C HIS A 80 7.21 1.65 -10.73
N ILE A 81 7.97 2.45 -11.49
CA ILE A 81 8.65 3.66 -10.97
C ILE A 81 7.62 4.70 -10.56
N ILE A 82 6.61 4.95 -11.39
CA ILE A 82 5.52 5.89 -11.08
C ILE A 82 4.78 5.48 -9.80
N ILE A 83 4.50 4.19 -9.61
CA ILE A 83 3.85 3.71 -8.37
C ILE A 83 4.72 3.98 -7.16
N GLU A 84 6.02 3.67 -7.21
CA GLU A 84 6.91 3.95 -6.09
C GLU A 84 6.90 5.44 -5.73
N GLN A 85 7.11 6.32 -6.70
CA GLN A 85 7.14 7.77 -6.48
C GLN A 85 5.82 8.27 -5.86
N LYS A 86 4.68 7.76 -6.34
CA LYS A 86 3.37 8.13 -5.81
C LYS A 86 3.15 7.59 -4.40
N LEU A 87 3.47 6.31 -4.13
CA LEU A 87 3.34 5.73 -2.79
C LEU A 87 4.27 6.41 -1.79
N SER A 88 5.51 6.71 -2.19
CA SER A 88 6.48 7.49 -1.43
C SER A 88 5.92 8.83 -0.98
N LYS A 89 5.30 9.58 -1.92
CA LYS A 89 4.63 10.84 -1.65
C LYS A 89 3.43 10.67 -0.72
N LEU A 90 2.53 9.72 -1.02
CA LEU A 90 1.31 9.49 -0.24
C LEU A 90 1.60 9.18 1.23
N ILE A 91 2.59 8.32 1.51
CA ILE A 91 3.01 7.97 2.87
C ILE A 91 3.50 9.23 3.60
N ARG A 92 4.32 10.06 2.98
CA ARG A 92 4.88 11.27 3.60
C ARG A 92 3.83 12.36 3.79
N CYS A 93 3.00 12.60 2.77
CA CYS A 93 1.92 13.59 2.86
C CYS A 93 0.96 13.29 4.00
N SER A 94 0.67 12.02 4.28
CA SER A 94 -0.19 11.64 5.40
C SER A 94 0.36 12.06 6.78
N TYR A 95 1.65 12.31 6.89
CA TYR A 95 2.30 12.70 8.15
C TYR A 95 2.52 14.20 8.30
N LEU A 96 2.35 15.02 7.26
CA LEU A 96 2.68 16.45 7.31
C LEU A 96 2.03 17.18 8.50
N ASN A 97 0.72 16.98 8.70
CA ASN A 97 -0.02 17.59 9.82
C ASN A 97 0.00 16.72 11.09
N ARG A 98 0.57 15.51 11.04
CA ARG A 98 0.60 14.55 12.14
C ARG A 98 1.97 14.49 12.83
N ASN A 99 2.60 15.64 13.06
CA ASN A 99 3.87 15.70 13.76
C ASN A 99 3.66 15.60 15.29
N PRO A 100 4.08 14.49 15.95
CA PRO A 100 3.82 14.27 17.38
C PRO A 100 4.57 15.25 18.31
N LYS A 101 5.55 15.98 17.80
CA LYS A 101 6.27 17.02 18.57
C LYS A 101 5.49 18.33 18.68
N THR A 102 4.49 18.57 17.80
CA THR A 102 3.75 19.84 17.76
C THR A 102 2.55 19.87 18.71
N ALA A 103 2.31 21.01 19.32
CA ALA A 103 1.13 21.25 20.17
C ALA A 103 -0.16 21.22 19.31
N THR A 104 -0.08 21.64 18.06
CA THR A 104 -1.21 21.64 17.11
C THR A 104 -1.72 20.23 16.86
N PHE A 105 -0.81 19.28 16.59
CA PHE A 105 -1.20 17.89 16.41
C PHE A 105 -1.79 17.28 17.68
N LYS A 106 -1.22 17.57 18.85
CA LYS A 106 -1.76 17.06 20.13
C LYS A 106 -3.18 17.55 20.39
N ARG A 107 -3.49 18.82 20.10
CA ARG A 107 -4.85 19.36 20.21
C ARG A 107 -5.81 18.70 19.21
N LYS A 108 -5.39 18.55 17.95
CA LYS A 108 -6.15 17.86 16.90
C LYS A 108 -6.43 16.40 17.27
N LEU A 109 -5.44 15.69 17.79
CA LEU A 109 -5.59 14.31 18.25
C LEU A 109 -6.67 14.18 19.32
N ASN A 110 -6.71 15.07 20.30
CA ASN A 110 -7.74 15.09 21.33
C ASN A 110 -9.12 15.39 20.77
N SER A 111 -9.24 16.32 19.82
CA SER A 111 -10.50 16.62 19.13
C SER A 111 -11.02 15.42 18.34
N ILE A 112 -10.16 14.77 17.55
CA ILE A 112 -10.53 13.58 16.78
C ILE A 112 -10.95 12.41 17.71
N ARG A 113 -10.25 12.21 18.83
CA ARG A 113 -10.62 11.20 19.82
C ARG A 113 -11.98 11.49 20.46
N GLY A 114 -12.32 12.74 20.71
CA GLY A 114 -13.66 13.13 21.16
C GLY A 114 -14.75 12.73 20.15
N LEU A 115 -14.50 12.92 18.84
CA LEU A 115 -15.41 12.49 17.78
C LEU A 115 -15.53 10.97 17.66
N ILE A 116 -14.41 10.26 17.83
CA ILE A 116 -14.38 8.79 17.87
C ILE A 116 -15.24 8.27 19.01
N GLN A 117 -15.09 8.84 20.21
CA GLN A 117 -15.86 8.44 21.39
C GLN A 117 -17.36 8.71 21.27
N SER A 118 -17.74 9.77 20.55
CA SER A 118 -19.16 10.09 20.29
C SER A 118 -19.79 9.33 19.12
N GLU A 119 -19.04 8.46 18.44
CA GLU A 119 -19.43 7.73 17.22
C GLU A 119 -19.85 8.65 16.04
N ASN A 120 -19.49 9.92 16.08
CA ASN A 120 -19.89 10.96 15.12
C ASN A 120 -18.83 11.25 14.05
N LEU A 121 -17.94 10.31 13.77
CA LEU A 121 -16.85 10.46 12.79
C LEU A 121 -17.33 10.88 11.38
N THR A 122 -18.51 10.41 10.98
CA THR A 122 -19.06 10.69 9.64
C THR A 122 -19.75 12.05 9.52
N THR A 123 -20.06 12.69 10.63
CA THR A 123 -20.77 13.99 10.65
C THR A 123 -19.80 15.17 10.44
N TYR A 124 -18.51 14.96 10.68
CA TYR A 124 -17.47 16.00 10.63
C TYR A 124 -16.95 16.33 9.23
N MET A 125 -17.71 15.99 8.20
CA MET A 125 -17.28 16.06 6.79
C MET A 125 -17.11 17.48 6.21
N HIS A 126 -17.32 18.57 6.96
CA HIS A 126 -17.62 19.84 6.28
C HIS A 126 -16.72 21.04 6.52
N ASP A 127 -15.84 21.08 7.51
CA ASP A 127 -15.24 22.40 7.83
C ASP A 127 -13.73 22.58 7.60
N ASP A 128 -12.89 21.54 7.47
CA ASP A 128 -11.46 21.75 7.25
C ASP A 128 -10.91 20.91 6.11
N ALA A 129 -10.85 21.53 4.92
CA ALA A 129 -10.41 20.92 3.66
C ALA A 129 -8.87 20.83 3.48
N ASP A 130 -8.08 21.05 4.53
CA ASP A 130 -6.60 21.14 4.45
C ASP A 130 -5.86 19.84 4.81
N SER A 131 -6.48 18.69 4.63
CA SER A 131 -5.77 17.42 4.82
C SER A 131 -4.73 17.22 3.70
N PRO A 132 -3.43 17.10 4.02
CA PRO A 132 -2.40 16.77 3.04
C PRO A 132 -2.44 15.29 2.64
N ALA A 133 -3.15 14.45 3.40
CA ALA A 133 -3.38 13.05 3.04
C ALA A 133 -4.21 12.96 1.77
N SER A 134 -3.92 11.94 0.99
CA SER A 134 -4.47 11.82 -0.34
C SER A 134 -4.88 10.39 -0.66
N SER A 135 -5.69 10.18 -1.67
CA SER A 135 -5.98 8.84 -2.16
C SER A 135 -5.60 8.68 -3.62
N MET A 136 -5.32 7.46 -4.01
CA MET A 136 -4.97 7.07 -5.37
C MET A 136 -5.70 5.79 -5.74
N THR A 137 -6.00 5.61 -7.01
CA THR A 137 -6.54 4.34 -7.52
C THR A 137 -5.60 3.74 -8.55
N ILE A 138 -5.41 2.42 -8.47
CA ILE A 138 -4.66 1.64 -9.46
C ILE A 138 -5.64 0.64 -10.08
N ALA A 139 -5.98 0.86 -11.34
CA ALA A 139 -6.92 0.00 -12.03
C ALA A 139 -6.32 -0.62 -13.27
N GLY A 140 -6.64 -1.87 -13.49
CA GLY A 140 -6.23 -2.60 -14.68
C GLY A 140 -6.81 -4.00 -14.68
N ILE A 141 -6.61 -4.70 -15.77
CA ILE A 141 -7.07 -6.08 -15.93
C ILE A 141 -6.49 -6.99 -14.83
N SER A 142 -7.21 -8.06 -14.50
CA SER A 142 -6.70 -9.07 -13.57
C SER A 142 -5.43 -9.71 -14.14
N GLY A 143 -4.47 -10.04 -13.27
CA GLY A 143 -3.19 -10.63 -13.69
C GLY A 143 -2.15 -9.65 -14.24
N ALA A 144 -2.46 -8.36 -14.41
CA ALA A 144 -1.50 -7.38 -14.95
C ALA A 144 -0.34 -7.00 -14.01
N GLY A 145 -0.24 -7.57 -12.81
CA GLY A 145 0.88 -7.32 -11.89
C GLY A 145 0.67 -6.18 -10.89
N LYS A 146 -0.52 -5.55 -10.81
CA LYS A 146 -0.82 -4.44 -9.88
C LYS A 146 -0.45 -4.74 -8.43
N SER A 147 -1.00 -5.82 -7.89
CA SER A 147 -0.78 -6.23 -6.49
C SER A 147 0.66 -6.65 -6.24
N THR A 148 1.28 -7.33 -7.20
CA THR A 148 2.69 -7.73 -7.14
C THR A 148 3.59 -6.51 -7.06
N THR A 149 3.41 -5.54 -7.94
CA THR A 149 4.18 -4.29 -7.95
C THR A 149 3.99 -3.50 -6.66
N THR A 150 2.73 -3.32 -6.24
CA THR A 150 2.45 -2.59 -5.00
C THR A 150 3.13 -3.27 -3.80
N ASN A 151 3.08 -4.61 -3.72
CA ASN A 151 3.76 -5.35 -2.65
C ASN A 151 5.30 -5.19 -2.72
N LEU A 152 5.88 -5.21 -3.92
CA LEU A 152 7.33 -5.00 -4.09
C LEU A 152 7.75 -3.61 -3.60
N VAL A 153 7.02 -2.57 -3.99
CA VAL A 153 7.28 -1.19 -3.56
C VAL A 153 7.07 -1.05 -2.04
N LEU A 154 5.96 -1.54 -1.50
CA LEU A 154 5.69 -1.45 -0.06
C LEU A 154 6.75 -2.18 0.80
N ASN A 155 7.33 -3.25 0.28
CA ASN A 155 8.40 -3.99 0.96
C ASN A 155 9.73 -3.22 1.00
N THR A 156 9.92 -2.12 0.27
CA THR A 156 11.06 -1.22 0.43
C THR A 156 10.93 -0.34 1.68
N TYR A 157 9.74 -0.25 2.26
CA TYR A 157 9.47 0.46 3.51
C TYR A 157 9.45 -0.51 4.70
N PRO A 158 9.95 -0.08 5.87
CA PRO A 158 9.84 -0.87 7.09
C PRO A 158 8.37 -1.15 7.40
N ARG A 159 8.13 -2.33 7.95
CA ARG A 159 6.76 -2.75 8.32
C ARG A 159 6.26 -2.05 9.58
N VAL A 160 7.16 -1.82 10.52
CA VAL A 160 6.93 -1.12 11.80
C VAL A 160 8.20 -0.42 12.16
N ILE A 161 8.10 0.78 12.73
CA ILE A 161 9.23 1.56 13.26
C ILE A 161 8.89 1.88 14.70
N TYR A 162 9.82 1.62 15.62
CA TYR A 162 9.69 2.03 17.02
C TYR A 162 10.40 3.36 17.23
N HIS A 163 9.70 4.32 17.83
CA HIS A 163 10.23 5.62 18.22
C HIS A 163 10.44 5.66 19.74
N PRO A 164 11.68 5.46 20.24
CA PRO A 164 11.96 5.39 21.67
C PRO A 164 11.53 6.66 22.42
N ASP A 165 11.89 7.84 21.89
CA ASP A 165 11.61 9.14 22.52
C ASP A 165 10.10 9.48 22.58
N LEU A 166 9.31 8.88 21.71
CA LEU A 166 7.87 9.09 21.61
C LEU A 166 7.06 7.96 22.24
N HIS A 167 7.71 6.87 22.62
CA HIS A 167 7.10 5.64 23.13
C HIS A 167 5.98 5.12 22.22
N MET A 168 6.17 5.20 20.90
CA MET A 168 5.15 4.84 19.91
C MET A 168 5.66 3.90 18.83
N LEU A 169 4.76 3.11 18.26
CA LEU A 169 4.98 2.29 17.07
C LEU A 169 4.33 2.98 15.87
N GLN A 170 5.14 3.25 14.85
CA GLN A 170 4.67 3.74 13.56
C GLN A 170 4.49 2.56 12.60
N VAL A 171 3.36 2.50 11.90
CA VAL A 171 3.08 1.57 10.82
C VAL A 171 3.01 2.37 9.50
N PRO A 172 4.10 2.49 8.74
CA PRO A 172 4.12 3.32 7.54
C PRO A 172 3.06 2.93 6.52
N TRP A 173 2.72 1.66 6.43
CA TRP A 173 1.69 1.16 5.53
C TRP A 173 1.02 -0.10 6.07
N LEU A 174 -0.26 -0.26 5.74
CA LEU A 174 -1.05 -1.45 6.02
C LEU A 174 -1.82 -1.84 4.77
N LYS A 175 -1.69 -3.11 4.33
CA LYS A 175 -2.48 -3.66 3.24
C LYS A 175 -3.61 -4.50 3.79
N VAL A 176 -4.81 -4.27 3.25
CA VAL A 176 -6.05 -4.98 3.60
C VAL A 176 -6.72 -5.42 2.29
N ASP A 177 -7.15 -6.66 2.21
CA ASP A 177 -7.92 -7.14 1.09
C ASP A 177 -9.41 -6.79 1.30
N CYS A 178 -10.06 -6.31 0.25
CA CYS A 178 -11.48 -6.02 0.29
C CYS A 178 -12.26 -7.34 0.45
N PRO A 179 -13.18 -7.45 1.42
CA PRO A 179 -14.02 -8.62 1.56
C PRO A 179 -14.81 -8.91 0.28
N TYR A 180 -14.96 -10.18 -0.05
CA TYR A 180 -15.59 -10.62 -1.30
C TYR A 180 -17.07 -10.19 -1.44
N ASP A 181 -17.76 -9.96 -0.33
CA ASP A 181 -19.14 -9.49 -0.26
C ASP A 181 -19.27 -7.95 -0.09
N GLY A 182 -18.13 -7.24 -0.05
CA GLY A 182 -18.08 -5.80 0.16
C GLY A 182 -18.55 -5.32 1.55
N SER A 183 -18.60 -6.21 2.54
CA SER A 183 -19.05 -5.89 3.89
C SER A 183 -18.10 -4.95 4.62
N LEU A 184 -18.62 -3.82 5.13
CA LEU A 184 -17.83 -2.87 5.92
C LEU A 184 -17.42 -3.47 7.28
N SER A 185 -18.25 -4.33 7.86
CA SER A 185 -17.91 -5.07 9.08
C SER A 185 -16.70 -5.98 8.85
N ASP A 186 -16.72 -6.74 7.76
CA ASP A 186 -15.63 -7.67 7.44
C ASP A 186 -14.37 -6.94 7.00
N PHE A 187 -14.51 -5.74 6.41
CA PHE A 187 -13.36 -4.85 6.17
C PHE A 187 -12.69 -4.43 7.49
N CYS A 188 -13.46 -3.99 8.49
CA CYS A 188 -12.92 -3.65 9.81
C CYS A 188 -12.25 -4.87 10.48
N LEU A 189 -12.84 -6.05 10.37
CA LEU A 189 -12.23 -7.29 10.86
C LEU A 189 -10.91 -7.60 10.15
N SER A 190 -10.88 -7.47 8.84
CA SER A 190 -9.66 -7.67 8.03
C SER A 190 -8.56 -6.67 8.41
N PHE A 191 -8.93 -5.42 8.69
CA PHE A 191 -8.02 -4.40 9.19
C PHE A 191 -7.42 -4.80 10.55
N PHE A 192 -8.24 -5.22 11.52
CA PHE A 192 -7.74 -5.65 12.83
C PHE A 192 -6.80 -6.85 12.69
N ILE A 193 -7.16 -7.85 11.87
CA ILE A 193 -6.31 -9.02 11.59
C ILE A 193 -4.97 -8.61 10.96
N ALA A 194 -5.00 -7.69 10.00
CA ALA A 194 -3.79 -7.21 9.34
C ALA A 194 -2.87 -6.49 10.33
N LEU A 195 -3.44 -5.67 11.21
CA LEU A 195 -2.70 -4.94 12.24
C LEU A 195 -2.17 -5.88 13.33
N ASP A 196 -2.94 -6.88 13.76
CA ASP A 196 -2.52 -7.91 14.72
C ASP A 196 -1.30 -8.68 14.20
N ARG A 197 -1.34 -9.11 12.94
CA ARG A 197 -0.19 -9.78 12.30
C ARG A 197 1.04 -8.88 12.21
N ARG A 198 0.82 -7.57 12.03
CA ARG A 198 1.90 -6.58 11.90
C ARG A 198 2.59 -6.32 13.24
N LEU A 199 1.80 -6.17 14.30
CA LEU A 199 2.25 -5.77 15.62
C LEU A 199 2.39 -6.95 16.61
N ASN A 200 1.90 -8.12 16.24
CA ASN A 200 1.77 -9.29 17.13
C ASN A 200 0.94 -8.97 18.38
N LEU A 201 -0.24 -8.41 18.14
CA LEU A 201 -1.24 -8.02 19.15
C LEU A 201 -2.56 -8.76 18.90
N ASN A 202 -3.60 -8.46 19.66
CA ASN A 202 -4.91 -9.14 19.61
C ASN A 202 -6.07 -8.13 19.49
N TYR A 203 -5.99 -7.16 18.61
CA TYR A 203 -7.01 -6.14 18.40
C TYR A 203 -8.33 -6.72 17.90
N ARG A 204 -8.28 -7.75 17.03
CA ARG A 204 -9.47 -8.47 16.60
C ARG A 204 -10.25 -9.00 17.80
N GLN A 205 -9.58 -9.61 18.77
CA GLN A 205 -10.25 -10.12 19.96
C GLN A 205 -10.79 -8.99 20.84
N GLN A 206 -10.05 -7.89 20.94
CA GLN A 206 -10.40 -6.74 21.78
C GLN A 206 -11.59 -5.96 21.23
N TYR A 207 -11.63 -5.70 19.91
CA TYR A 207 -12.59 -4.78 19.30
C TYR A 207 -13.72 -5.47 18.53
N ALA A 208 -13.61 -6.76 18.23
CA ALA A 208 -14.64 -7.51 17.53
C ALA A 208 -15.41 -8.50 18.40
N SER A 209 -15.08 -8.64 19.69
CA SER A 209 -15.85 -9.46 20.63
C SER A 209 -17.14 -8.75 21.06
N GLY A 210 -18.20 -9.53 21.37
CA GLY A 210 -19.45 -8.97 21.87
C GLY A 210 -20.36 -8.33 20.83
N ARG A 211 -20.16 -8.59 19.51
CA ARG A 211 -20.96 -8.08 18.39
C ARG A 211 -21.07 -6.54 18.38
N PRO A 212 -19.95 -5.82 18.25
CA PRO A 212 -19.94 -4.37 18.18
C PRO A 212 -20.75 -3.86 16.97
N THR A 213 -21.25 -2.63 17.07
CA THR A 213 -21.87 -1.95 15.92
C THR A 213 -20.82 -1.65 14.85
N ILE A 214 -21.24 -1.52 13.59
CA ILE A 214 -20.34 -1.11 12.49
C ILE A 214 -19.74 0.27 12.79
N ALA A 215 -20.53 1.21 13.34
CA ALA A 215 -20.05 2.53 13.72
C ALA A 215 -18.92 2.46 14.76
N LYS A 216 -19.06 1.59 15.77
CA LYS A 216 -18.02 1.36 16.76
C LYS A 216 -16.76 0.79 16.14
N MET A 217 -16.87 -0.21 15.26
CA MET A 217 -15.70 -0.79 14.57
C MET A 217 -14.98 0.22 13.69
N MET A 218 -15.72 1.09 12.98
CA MET A 218 -15.14 2.19 12.20
C MET A 218 -14.37 3.18 13.07
N ALA A 219 -14.95 3.52 14.24
CA ALA A 219 -14.32 4.38 15.22
C ALA A 219 -13.02 3.76 15.77
N ASP A 220 -13.04 2.47 16.08
CA ASP A 220 -11.85 1.73 16.54
C ASP A 220 -10.75 1.65 15.46
N VAL A 221 -11.11 1.46 14.19
CA VAL A 221 -10.15 1.54 13.06
C VAL A 221 -9.49 2.92 13.00
N ALA A 222 -10.29 4.00 13.13
CA ALA A 222 -9.77 5.36 13.10
C ALA A 222 -8.81 5.64 14.28
N ASP A 223 -9.17 5.20 15.49
CA ASP A 223 -8.31 5.36 16.67
C ASP A 223 -6.99 4.58 16.54
N LEU A 224 -7.04 3.35 16.03
CA LEU A 224 -5.85 2.55 15.78
C LEU A 224 -4.94 3.17 14.69
N CYS A 225 -5.52 3.83 13.69
CA CYS A 225 -4.74 4.59 12.71
C CYS A 225 -3.96 5.74 13.35
N LEU A 226 -4.54 6.40 14.37
CA LEU A 226 -3.87 7.46 15.12
C LEU A 226 -2.84 6.91 16.09
N ILE A 227 -3.19 5.88 16.86
CA ILE A 227 -2.31 5.27 17.88
C ILE A 227 -1.02 4.74 17.24
N HIS A 228 -1.14 4.08 16.08
CA HIS A 228 -0.02 3.46 15.39
C HIS A 228 0.52 4.30 14.24
N ALA A 229 0.15 5.57 14.17
CA ALA A 229 0.57 6.48 13.11
C ALA A 229 0.57 5.77 11.74
N ILE A 230 -0.57 5.16 11.35
CA ILE A 230 -0.66 4.51 10.04
C ILE A 230 -0.57 5.59 8.96
N GLY A 231 0.40 5.44 8.03
CA GLY A 231 0.63 6.41 6.96
C GLY A 231 -0.24 6.14 5.73
N LEU A 232 -0.32 4.89 5.34
CA LEU A 232 -1.00 4.46 4.11
C LEU A 232 -1.82 3.20 4.37
N ILE A 233 -3.08 3.19 3.92
CA ILE A 233 -3.89 1.98 3.82
C ILE A 233 -4.01 1.63 2.34
N VAL A 234 -3.61 0.40 1.99
CA VAL A 234 -3.79 -0.15 0.64
C VAL A 234 -4.90 -1.18 0.67
N ILE A 235 -5.94 -0.97 -0.12
CA ILE A 235 -7.09 -1.86 -0.23
C ILE A 235 -7.02 -2.55 -1.58
N ASP A 236 -6.76 -3.85 -1.56
CA ASP A 236 -6.70 -4.67 -2.78
C ASP A 236 -8.06 -5.33 -3.09
N GLU A 237 -8.23 -5.79 -4.32
CA GLU A 237 -9.46 -6.44 -4.82
C GLU A 237 -10.72 -5.58 -4.62
N PHE A 238 -10.56 -4.26 -4.76
CA PHE A 238 -11.60 -3.29 -4.44
C PHE A 238 -12.90 -3.44 -5.27
N GLN A 239 -12.87 -4.15 -6.40
CA GLN A 239 -14.08 -4.48 -7.19
C GLN A 239 -15.13 -5.26 -6.40
N HIS A 240 -14.77 -5.96 -5.33
CA HIS A 240 -15.72 -6.68 -4.49
C HIS A 240 -16.74 -5.73 -3.84
N MET A 241 -16.40 -4.46 -3.68
CA MET A 241 -17.34 -3.45 -3.17
C MET A 241 -18.59 -3.31 -4.03
N SER A 242 -18.51 -3.64 -5.32
CA SER A 242 -19.70 -3.64 -6.20
C SER A 242 -20.73 -4.72 -5.84
N LEU A 243 -20.35 -5.69 -5.00
CA LEU A 243 -21.21 -6.77 -4.52
C LEU A 243 -21.85 -6.44 -3.15
N ALA A 244 -21.48 -5.31 -2.55
CA ALA A 244 -22.03 -4.89 -1.27
C ALA A 244 -23.56 -4.78 -1.33
N LYS A 245 -24.23 -5.22 -0.27
CA LYS A 245 -25.68 -5.05 -0.12
C LYS A 245 -26.03 -3.57 -0.20
N SER A 246 -27.26 -3.26 -0.63
CA SER A 246 -27.77 -1.89 -0.86
C SER A 246 -27.27 -0.89 0.20
N GLY A 247 -26.59 0.16 -0.24
CA GLY A 247 -26.02 1.21 0.61
C GLY A 247 -24.68 0.89 1.29
N GLY A 248 -24.16 -0.32 1.19
CA GLY A 248 -22.87 -0.72 1.80
C GLY A 248 -21.68 -0.03 1.12
N GLU A 249 -21.71 0.06 -0.20
CA GLU A 249 -20.70 0.75 -1.01
C GLU A 249 -20.54 2.22 -0.58
N LYS A 250 -21.65 2.95 -0.51
CA LYS A 250 -21.64 4.36 -0.10
C LYS A 250 -21.11 4.57 1.31
N LYS A 251 -21.46 3.69 2.25
CA LYS A 251 -20.92 3.73 3.62
C LYS A 251 -19.42 3.50 3.65
N MET A 252 -18.90 2.55 2.86
CA MET A 252 -17.47 2.31 2.77
C MET A 252 -16.73 3.53 2.19
N ILE A 253 -17.24 4.10 1.10
CA ILE A 253 -16.63 5.29 0.48
C ILE A 253 -16.59 6.44 1.49
N ASN A 254 -17.69 6.72 2.16
CA ASN A 254 -17.76 7.77 3.17
C ASN A 254 -16.75 7.52 4.30
N PHE A 255 -16.60 6.27 4.73
CA PHE A 255 -15.61 5.92 5.74
C PHE A 255 -14.18 6.16 5.26
N LEU A 256 -13.84 5.73 4.02
CA LEU A 256 -12.52 5.97 3.46
C LEU A 256 -12.23 7.47 3.28
N VAL A 257 -13.23 8.24 2.87
CA VAL A 257 -13.13 9.71 2.81
C VAL A 257 -12.87 10.30 4.19
N THR A 258 -13.54 9.80 5.23
CA THR A 258 -13.28 10.22 6.62
C THR A 258 -11.85 9.90 7.06
N LEU A 259 -11.34 8.71 6.72
CA LEU A 259 -9.94 8.36 7.02
C LEU A 259 -8.96 9.33 6.36
N VAL A 260 -9.21 9.75 5.13
CA VAL A 260 -8.32 10.70 4.42
C VAL A 260 -8.46 12.12 4.98
N ASN A 261 -9.68 12.61 5.17
CA ASN A 261 -9.90 14.03 5.49
C ASN A 261 -9.77 14.34 7.00
N VAL A 262 -10.21 13.44 7.87
CA VAL A 262 -10.23 13.65 9.32
C VAL A 262 -9.05 13.00 10.01
N VAL A 263 -8.79 11.73 9.71
CA VAL A 263 -7.70 10.95 10.33
C VAL A 263 -6.36 11.21 9.64
N GLU A 264 -6.40 11.78 8.43
CA GLU A 264 -5.24 12.09 7.58
C GLU A 264 -4.39 10.86 7.25
N VAL A 265 -5.05 9.76 6.95
CA VAL A 265 -4.42 8.55 6.44
C VAL A 265 -4.60 8.47 4.93
N SER A 266 -3.51 8.34 4.19
CA SER A 266 -3.61 8.16 2.73
C SER A 266 -4.18 6.80 2.40
N VAL A 267 -4.96 6.71 1.30
CA VAL A 267 -5.63 5.47 0.87
C VAL A 267 -5.31 5.16 -0.59
N VAL A 268 -4.92 3.93 -0.87
CA VAL A 268 -4.74 3.41 -2.23
C VAL A 268 -5.72 2.28 -2.47
N LEU A 269 -6.48 2.39 -3.56
CA LEU A 269 -7.45 1.38 -3.99
C LEU A 269 -6.92 0.66 -5.22
N ILE A 270 -6.83 -0.67 -5.15
CA ILE A 270 -6.37 -1.51 -6.26
C ILE A 270 -7.55 -2.36 -6.73
N GLY A 271 -7.81 -2.35 -8.04
CA GLY A 271 -8.92 -3.12 -8.57
C GLY A 271 -9.00 -3.14 -10.10
N THR A 272 -10.15 -3.60 -10.59
CA THR A 272 -10.45 -3.60 -12.02
C THR A 272 -11.00 -2.25 -12.49
N PRO A 273 -10.96 -1.95 -13.81
CA PRO A 273 -11.51 -0.70 -14.34
C PRO A 273 -12.99 -0.49 -14.01
N LYS A 274 -13.76 -1.56 -13.80
CA LYS A 274 -15.16 -1.48 -13.37
C LYS A 274 -15.30 -0.84 -12.00
N ALA A 275 -14.42 -1.20 -11.06
CA ALA A 275 -14.40 -0.61 -9.73
C ALA A 275 -14.07 0.88 -9.76
N LEU A 276 -13.18 1.34 -10.66
CA LEU A 276 -12.82 2.75 -10.79
C LEU A 276 -14.00 3.64 -11.16
N ARG A 277 -14.91 3.19 -12.00
CA ARG A 277 -16.07 4.01 -12.44
C ARG A 277 -16.98 4.35 -11.26
N LEU A 278 -17.14 3.41 -10.35
CA LEU A 278 -17.94 3.58 -9.13
C LEU A 278 -17.30 4.65 -8.21
N PHE A 279 -15.98 4.65 -8.12
CA PHE A 279 -15.24 5.53 -7.20
C PHE A 279 -14.92 6.90 -7.77
N ALA A 280 -14.68 6.96 -9.07
CA ALA A 280 -14.25 8.20 -9.72
C ALA A 280 -15.29 9.34 -9.60
N SER A 281 -16.58 9.02 -9.41
CA SER A 281 -17.63 10.03 -9.22
C SER A 281 -17.69 10.52 -7.77
N GLU A 282 -17.73 9.62 -6.80
CA GLU A 282 -17.95 9.99 -5.39
C GLU A 282 -16.68 10.44 -4.69
N PHE A 283 -15.53 9.80 -4.97
CA PHE A 283 -14.25 10.26 -4.43
C PHE A 283 -13.80 11.59 -5.00
N ARG A 284 -14.14 11.92 -6.27
CA ARG A 284 -13.89 13.25 -6.84
C ARG A 284 -14.74 14.35 -6.20
N GLN A 285 -15.98 14.05 -5.85
CA GLN A 285 -16.88 15.02 -5.17
C GLN A 285 -16.42 15.30 -3.74
N ALA A 286 -15.89 14.29 -3.04
CA ALA A 286 -15.36 14.42 -1.70
C ALA A 286 -13.96 15.09 -1.65
N ARG A 287 -13.31 15.27 -2.80
CA ARG A 287 -11.96 15.82 -2.92
C ARG A 287 -11.97 17.14 -3.68
N ARG A 288 -11.83 18.23 -2.97
CA ARG A 288 -11.70 19.55 -3.59
C ARG A 288 -10.27 19.94 -3.98
N ALA A 289 -9.22 19.28 -3.50
CA ALA A 289 -7.88 19.86 -3.62
C ALA A 289 -6.73 19.00 -4.13
N SER A 290 -6.61 17.70 -3.92
CA SER A 290 -5.37 17.01 -4.31
C SER A 290 -5.51 15.53 -4.54
N GLY A 291 -5.92 15.13 -5.74
CA GLY A 291 -5.87 13.74 -6.16
C GLY A 291 -4.55 13.41 -6.85
N ASP A 292 -3.74 12.50 -6.33
CA ASP A 292 -2.64 11.91 -7.08
C ASP A 292 -3.13 11.09 -8.29
N GLY A 293 -4.43 11.20 -8.58
CA GLY A 293 -5.08 10.68 -9.77
C GLY A 293 -5.36 9.18 -9.72
N SER A 294 -5.81 8.66 -10.84
CA SER A 294 -5.93 7.24 -11.11
C SER A 294 -4.79 6.81 -12.03
N LEU A 295 -4.16 5.69 -11.73
CA LEU A 295 -3.24 5.03 -12.63
C LEU A 295 -4.00 3.89 -13.33
N VAL A 296 -4.10 3.99 -14.65
CA VAL A 296 -4.60 2.89 -15.46
C VAL A 296 -3.43 1.96 -15.78
N TRP A 297 -3.58 0.70 -15.38
CA TRP A 297 -2.57 -0.32 -15.58
C TRP A 297 -2.97 -1.22 -16.74
N ASP A 298 -2.43 -0.93 -17.88
CA ASP A 298 -2.60 -1.75 -19.08
C ASP A 298 -1.53 -2.85 -19.19
N ARG A 299 -1.67 -3.70 -20.17
CA ARG A 299 -0.62 -4.64 -20.57
C ARG A 299 0.64 -3.87 -20.95
N LEU A 300 1.78 -4.53 -20.82
CA LEU A 300 3.04 -4.00 -21.33
C LEU A 300 2.89 -3.74 -22.84
N PRO A 301 3.09 -2.51 -23.33
CA PRO A 301 2.96 -2.23 -24.75
C PRO A 301 4.06 -2.97 -25.54
N LYS A 302 3.78 -3.28 -26.81
CA LYS A 302 4.75 -3.90 -27.71
C LYS A 302 5.64 -2.84 -28.34
N ASP A 303 6.46 -2.19 -27.50
CA ASP A 303 7.41 -1.17 -27.83
C ASP A 303 8.81 -1.51 -27.27
N GLU A 304 9.67 -0.52 -27.14
CA GLU A 304 11.00 -0.68 -26.54
C GLU A 304 10.97 -1.35 -25.15
N SER A 305 9.94 -1.08 -24.35
CA SER A 305 9.79 -1.70 -23.02
C SER A 305 9.59 -3.22 -23.07
N TRP A 306 8.90 -3.70 -24.13
CA TRP A 306 8.75 -5.14 -24.40
C TRP A 306 10.08 -5.74 -24.85
N GLU A 307 10.80 -5.05 -25.71
CA GLU A 307 12.11 -5.48 -26.19
C GLU A 307 13.10 -5.58 -25.02
N ASP A 308 13.19 -4.56 -24.18
CA ASP A 308 14.02 -4.54 -22.97
C ASP A 308 13.66 -5.69 -22.02
N PHE A 309 12.36 -5.95 -21.83
CA PHE A 309 11.90 -7.07 -21.01
C PHE A 309 12.38 -8.41 -21.58
N LEU A 310 12.29 -8.60 -22.88
CA LEU A 310 12.76 -9.82 -23.54
C LEU A 310 14.26 -9.99 -23.50
N GLU A 311 15.03 -8.90 -23.68
CA GLU A 311 16.49 -8.95 -23.55
C GLU A 311 16.94 -9.41 -22.18
N GLU A 312 16.28 -8.93 -21.14
CA GLU A 312 16.57 -9.36 -19.75
C GLU A 312 16.10 -10.80 -19.48
N LEU A 313 15.01 -11.26 -20.10
CA LEU A 313 14.44 -12.59 -19.89
C LEU A 313 15.19 -13.69 -20.65
N TRP A 314 15.60 -13.41 -21.90
CA TRP A 314 16.08 -14.40 -22.84
C TRP A 314 17.30 -15.20 -22.40
N PRO A 315 18.25 -14.69 -21.60
CA PRO A 315 19.38 -15.45 -21.08
C PRO A 315 19.01 -16.64 -20.19
N TYR A 316 17.81 -16.59 -19.56
CA TYR A 316 17.37 -17.62 -18.61
C TYR A 316 16.68 -18.79 -19.31
N GLN A 317 17.47 -19.67 -19.93
CA GLN A 317 16.99 -20.83 -20.64
C GLN A 317 17.51 -22.12 -20.01
N TRP A 318 16.62 -22.95 -19.46
CA TRP A 318 16.93 -24.31 -18.99
C TRP A 318 16.63 -25.36 -20.05
N LEU A 319 16.78 -25.02 -21.33
CA LEU A 319 16.59 -25.90 -22.46
C LEU A 319 17.85 -26.71 -22.74
N SER A 320 17.71 -27.93 -23.32
CA SER A 320 18.86 -28.74 -23.74
C SER A 320 19.66 -28.09 -24.87
N HIS A 321 18.99 -27.31 -25.71
CA HIS A 321 19.59 -26.51 -26.75
C HIS A 321 19.15 -25.05 -26.60
N LYS A 322 20.13 -24.14 -26.66
CA LYS A 322 19.84 -22.71 -26.62
C LYS A 322 19.00 -22.31 -27.83
N VAL A 323 17.95 -21.58 -27.62
CA VAL A 323 17.07 -21.06 -28.66
C VAL A 323 17.41 -19.60 -28.86
N GLU A 324 17.75 -19.24 -30.12
CA GLU A 324 17.94 -17.85 -30.49
C GLU A 324 16.60 -17.12 -30.60
N ARG A 325 16.62 -15.87 -30.18
CA ARG A 325 15.44 -15.02 -30.24
C ARG A 325 15.11 -14.71 -31.71
N ASN A 326 13.86 -14.93 -32.08
CA ASN A 326 13.33 -14.57 -33.38
C ASN A 326 11.93 -13.96 -33.26
N GLU A 327 11.49 -13.27 -34.30
CA GLU A 327 10.23 -12.53 -34.31
C GLU A 327 9.00 -13.46 -34.09
N SER A 328 9.02 -14.68 -34.60
CA SER A 328 7.92 -15.65 -34.43
C SER A 328 7.75 -16.03 -32.94
N LEU A 329 8.86 -16.26 -32.23
CA LEU A 329 8.83 -16.59 -30.81
C LEU A 329 8.44 -15.39 -29.94
N THR A 330 8.97 -14.20 -30.24
CA THR A 330 8.61 -12.99 -29.52
C THR A 330 7.12 -12.66 -29.64
N ASN A 331 6.55 -12.87 -30.83
CA ASN A 331 5.11 -12.67 -31.08
C ASN A 331 4.22 -13.67 -30.35
N LYS A 332 4.72 -14.89 -30.07
CA LYS A 332 3.98 -15.90 -29.29
C LYS A 332 4.02 -15.63 -27.79
N LEU A 333 5.01 -14.90 -27.31
CA LEU A 333 5.13 -14.53 -25.88
C LEU A 333 4.32 -13.29 -25.53
N TYR A 334 4.04 -12.43 -26.51
CA TYR A 334 3.18 -11.25 -26.34
C TYR A 334 1.69 -11.64 -26.36
#